data_8d9261e9bb790757b3eb2027a9f56ede
#
_entry.id   8d9261e9bb790757b3eb2027a9f56ede
#
_cell.length_a   1.000
_cell.length_b   1.000
_cell.length_c   1.000
_cell.angle_alpha   90.00
_cell.angle_beta   90.00
_cell.angle_gamma   90.00
#
_symmetry.space_group_name_H-M   'P 1'
#
loop_
_entity.id
_entity.type
_entity.pdbx_description
1 polymer ?
#
loop_
_entity_poly.entity_id
_entity_poly.type
_entity_poly.pdbx_seq_one_letter_code
_entity_poly.pdbx_strand_id
1 'polypeptide(L)'
;MPILKNDTELGKKAKTYMDQGLLVPDELVVDLVVDRVQQDDCKNGYVLDGFPRTIPQAEALDKALAEFGDKIDYAIDVNVPDENIVKRMGGRRACVGCGATYHLVYAPTKTEGICDVCGKELILRDDDKPETVQKRLNVYHEQTQPLIDYYTKAGI
;
A
#
# COMPACT_ATOMS: atom_id res chain seq x y z
N MET A 1 4.58 6.31 3.19
CA MET A 1 4.78 5.24 4.19
C MET A 1 5.44 5.82 5.42
N PRO A 2 4.81 5.82 6.60
CA PRO A 2 5.42 6.34 7.84
C PRO A 2 6.64 5.55 8.31
N ILE A 3 6.68 4.25 8.02
CA ILE A 3 7.73 3.30 8.44
C ILE A 3 9.13 3.71 7.95
N LEU A 4 9.23 4.35 6.79
CA LEU A 4 10.52 4.81 6.24
C LEU A 4 11.02 6.14 6.83
N LYS A 5 10.20 6.82 7.65
CA LYS A 5 10.61 8.07 8.31
C LYS A 5 11.29 7.85 9.66
N ASN A 6 11.17 6.66 10.24
CA ASN A 6 11.87 6.30 11.45
C ASN A 6 13.28 5.82 11.07
N ASP A 7 14.29 6.40 11.69
CA ASP A 7 15.72 6.14 11.47
C ASP A 7 16.17 4.79 12.07
N THR A 8 15.33 3.74 11.84
CA THR A 8 15.59 2.38 12.29
C THR A 8 16.57 1.67 11.36
N GLU A 9 17.32 0.71 11.87
CA GLU A 9 18.24 -0.10 11.06
C GLU A 9 17.53 -0.85 9.91
N LEU A 10 16.33 -1.37 10.16
CA LEU A 10 15.49 -2.01 9.15
C LEU A 10 15.03 -0.99 8.07
N GLY A 11 14.62 0.21 8.51
CA GLY A 11 14.25 1.30 7.59
C GLY A 11 15.41 1.73 6.69
N LYS A 12 16.63 1.81 7.22
CA LYS A 12 17.85 2.12 6.44
C LYS A 12 18.15 1.03 5.42
N LYS A 13 18.04 -0.25 5.81
CA LYS A 13 18.20 -1.39 4.87
C LYS A 13 17.17 -1.34 3.75
N ALA A 14 15.89 -1.16 4.07
CA ALA A 14 14.83 -1.05 3.06
C ALA A 14 15.09 0.12 2.10
N LYS A 15 15.51 1.27 2.63
CA LYS A 15 15.85 2.45 1.83
C LYS A 15 16.99 2.16 0.85
N THR A 16 18.01 1.40 1.25
CA THR A 16 19.13 1.03 0.35
C THR A 16 18.65 0.28 -0.89
N TYR A 17 17.70 -0.65 -0.74
CA TYR A 17 17.11 -1.36 -1.88
C TYR A 17 16.30 -0.40 -2.76
N MET A 18 15.49 0.47 -2.14
CA MET A 18 14.66 1.43 -2.88
C MET A 18 15.50 2.47 -3.65
N ASP A 19 16.57 2.98 -3.05
CA ASP A 19 17.47 3.96 -3.68
C ASP A 19 18.21 3.36 -4.88
N GLN A 20 18.39 2.04 -4.91
CA GLN A 20 18.95 1.29 -6.04
C GLN A 20 17.89 0.85 -7.06
N GLY A 21 16.61 1.15 -6.83
CA GLY A 21 15.49 0.72 -7.67
C GLY A 21 15.20 -0.79 -7.59
N LEU A 22 15.71 -1.47 -6.55
CA LEU A 22 15.49 -2.88 -6.31
C LEU A 22 14.23 -3.10 -5.48
N LEU A 23 13.60 -4.27 -5.64
CA LEU A 23 12.52 -4.71 -4.74
C LEU A 23 13.09 -5.00 -3.35
N VAL A 24 12.40 -4.50 -2.33
CA VAL A 24 12.71 -4.85 -0.94
C VAL A 24 12.35 -6.33 -0.74
N PRO A 25 13.26 -7.17 -0.21
CA PRO A 25 12.97 -8.58 0.06
C PRO A 25 11.76 -8.74 1.00
N ASP A 26 10.92 -9.77 0.76
CA ASP A 26 9.70 -10.02 1.53
C ASP A 26 9.98 -10.15 3.03
N GLU A 27 11.04 -10.86 3.41
CA GLU A 27 11.48 -10.99 4.81
C GLU A 27 11.70 -9.64 5.48
N LEU A 28 12.40 -8.72 4.80
CA LEU A 28 12.65 -7.39 5.33
C LEU A 28 11.37 -6.55 5.48
N VAL A 29 10.39 -6.75 4.57
CA VAL A 29 9.08 -6.08 4.67
C VAL A 29 8.31 -6.63 5.88
N VAL A 30 8.32 -7.94 6.09
CA VAL A 30 7.70 -8.59 7.25
C VAL A 30 8.33 -8.09 8.56
N ASP A 31 9.67 -8.08 8.64
CA ASP A 31 10.39 -7.60 9.82
C ASP A 31 10.02 -6.14 10.16
N LEU A 32 9.91 -5.28 9.16
CA LEU A 32 9.49 -3.88 9.33
C LEU A 32 8.07 -3.76 9.87
N VAL A 33 7.15 -4.60 9.40
CA VAL A 33 5.77 -4.63 9.88
C VAL A 33 5.72 -5.14 11.32
N VAL A 34 6.43 -6.23 11.62
CA VAL A 34 6.51 -6.82 12.95
C VAL A 34 7.10 -5.84 13.97
N ASP A 35 8.21 -5.17 13.66
CA ASP A 35 8.79 -4.12 14.51
C ASP A 35 7.77 -2.98 14.75
N ARG A 36 6.98 -2.62 13.75
CA ARG A 36 5.98 -1.56 13.85
C ARG A 36 4.79 -1.94 14.73
N VAL A 37 4.25 -3.14 14.61
CA VAL A 37 3.05 -3.56 15.36
C VAL A 37 3.35 -3.84 16.83
N GLN A 38 4.61 -4.05 17.19
CA GLN A 38 5.04 -4.20 18.59
C GLN A 38 5.18 -2.87 19.35
N GLN A 39 5.03 -1.72 18.68
CA GLN A 39 5.14 -0.42 19.35
C GLN A 39 3.92 -0.13 20.25
N ASP A 40 4.12 0.72 21.26
CA ASP A 40 3.13 1.00 22.29
C ASP A 40 1.78 1.51 21.76
N ASP A 41 1.79 2.26 20.67
CA ASP A 41 0.57 2.78 20.04
C ASP A 41 -0.23 1.72 19.28
N CYS A 42 0.33 0.53 19.05
CA CYS A 42 -0.35 -0.61 18.44
C CYS A 42 -0.99 -1.57 19.44
N LYS A 43 -0.79 -1.38 20.76
CA LYS A 43 -1.31 -2.27 21.80
C LYS A 43 -2.84 -2.41 21.82
N ASN A 44 -3.56 -1.42 21.33
CA ASN A 44 -5.03 -1.43 21.26
C ASN A 44 -5.57 -1.93 19.91
N GLY A 45 -4.68 -2.38 19.02
CA GLY A 45 -4.96 -2.85 17.68
C GLY A 45 -4.32 -2.00 16.60
N TYR A 46 -4.30 -2.54 15.40
CA TYR A 46 -3.71 -1.91 14.20
C TYR A 46 -4.44 -2.36 12.94
N VAL A 47 -4.26 -1.61 11.87
CA VAL A 47 -4.75 -1.95 10.53
C VAL A 47 -3.56 -1.96 9.58
N LEU A 48 -3.39 -3.06 8.87
CA LEU A 48 -2.41 -3.20 7.80
C LEU A 48 -3.10 -2.85 6.47
N ASP A 49 -2.64 -1.80 5.81
CA ASP A 49 -3.15 -1.37 4.51
C ASP A 49 -2.13 -1.66 3.41
N GLY A 50 -2.52 -2.51 2.46
CA GLY A 50 -1.69 -2.92 1.34
C GLY A 50 -0.56 -3.89 1.69
N PHE A 51 -0.69 -4.62 2.79
CA PHE A 51 0.17 -5.71 3.24
C PHE A 51 -0.66 -6.71 4.07
N PRO A 52 -0.42 -8.06 3.92
CA PRO A 52 0.47 -8.69 2.94
C PRO A 52 -0.07 -8.58 1.49
N ARG A 53 0.78 -8.85 0.51
CA ARG A 53 0.40 -8.88 -0.91
C ARG A 53 0.67 -10.23 -1.59
N THR A 54 1.32 -11.14 -0.91
CA THR A 54 1.64 -12.49 -1.40
C THR A 54 1.41 -13.52 -0.31
N ILE A 55 1.17 -14.77 -0.69
CA ILE A 55 1.04 -15.89 0.26
C ILE A 55 2.28 -16.02 1.16
N PRO A 56 3.52 -16.01 0.64
CA PRO A 56 4.70 -16.07 1.49
C PRO A 56 4.77 -14.95 2.54
N GLN A 57 4.35 -13.72 2.20
CA GLN A 57 4.28 -12.62 3.16
C GLN A 57 3.24 -12.88 4.24
N ALA A 58 2.07 -13.44 3.91
CA ALA A 58 1.03 -13.78 4.86
C ALA A 58 1.49 -14.85 5.85
N GLU A 59 2.08 -15.94 5.34
CA GLU A 59 2.62 -17.04 6.15
C GLU A 59 3.73 -16.56 7.10
N ALA A 60 4.64 -15.71 6.60
CA ALA A 60 5.71 -15.15 7.42
C ALA A 60 5.17 -14.19 8.49
N LEU A 61 4.14 -13.38 8.14
CA LEU A 61 3.46 -12.51 9.09
C LEU A 61 2.78 -13.31 10.20
N ASP A 62 1.97 -14.31 9.84
CA ASP A 62 1.25 -15.14 10.81
C ASP A 62 2.20 -15.84 11.78
N LYS A 63 3.30 -16.38 11.25
CA LYS A 63 4.35 -16.99 12.07
C LYS A 63 4.98 -15.98 13.03
N ALA A 64 5.35 -14.81 12.55
CA ALA A 64 5.99 -13.78 13.35
C ALA A 64 5.05 -13.23 14.44
N LEU A 65 3.76 -13.00 14.12
CA LEU A 65 2.76 -12.56 15.11
C LEU A 65 2.55 -13.61 16.21
N ALA A 66 2.51 -14.89 15.85
CA ALA A 66 2.35 -15.98 16.79
C ALA A 66 3.49 -16.06 17.83
N GLU A 67 4.72 -15.64 17.49
CA GLU A 67 5.87 -15.65 18.40
C GLU A 67 5.67 -14.76 19.62
N PHE A 68 4.87 -13.70 19.52
CA PHE A 68 4.52 -12.82 20.66
C PHE A 68 3.03 -12.88 21.04
N GLY A 69 2.32 -13.93 20.59
CA GLY A 69 0.96 -14.23 21.01
C GLY A 69 -0.12 -13.36 20.37
N ASP A 70 0.19 -12.76 19.22
CA ASP A 70 -0.73 -11.95 18.43
C ASP A 70 -1.18 -12.69 17.16
N LYS A 71 -2.21 -12.20 16.49
CA LYS A 71 -2.75 -12.74 15.23
C LYS A 71 -3.53 -11.68 14.46
N ILE A 72 -3.79 -11.97 13.19
CA ILE A 72 -4.77 -11.21 12.40
C ILE A 72 -6.18 -11.69 12.76
N ASP A 73 -7.04 -10.77 13.21
CA ASP A 73 -8.42 -11.09 13.59
C ASP A 73 -9.37 -11.06 12.39
N TYR A 74 -9.14 -10.14 11.44
CA TYR A 74 -9.99 -9.93 10.26
C TYR A 74 -9.17 -9.59 9.03
N ALA A 75 -9.54 -10.17 7.89
CA ALA A 75 -9.06 -9.77 6.58
C ALA A 75 -10.22 -9.10 5.81
N ILE A 76 -10.03 -7.86 5.38
CA ILE A 76 -11.06 -7.09 4.69
C ILE A 76 -10.67 -6.98 3.21
N ASP A 77 -11.42 -7.66 2.35
CA ASP A 77 -11.30 -7.53 0.90
C ASP A 77 -12.21 -6.41 0.37
N VAL A 78 -11.60 -5.39 -0.26
CA VAL A 78 -12.32 -4.32 -0.94
C VAL A 78 -12.38 -4.64 -2.42
N ASN A 79 -13.34 -5.46 -2.80
CA ASN A 79 -13.51 -5.90 -4.18
C ASN A 79 -14.05 -4.78 -5.07
N VAL A 80 -13.27 -4.39 -6.08
CA VAL A 80 -13.63 -3.37 -7.07
C VAL A 80 -13.32 -3.90 -8.47
N PRO A 81 -14.29 -3.86 -9.42
CA PRO A 81 -14.03 -4.26 -10.79
C PRO A 81 -12.88 -3.46 -11.43
N ASP A 82 -12.01 -4.16 -12.19
CA ASP A 82 -10.81 -3.56 -12.82
C ASP A 82 -11.12 -2.31 -13.63
N GLU A 83 -12.22 -2.32 -14.37
CA GLU A 83 -12.69 -1.17 -15.16
C GLU A 83 -12.88 0.09 -14.31
N ASN A 84 -13.40 -0.08 -13.09
CA ASN A 84 -13.60 1.03 -12.17
C ASN A 84 -12.27 1.52 -11.59
N ILE A 85 -11.32 0.60 -11.34
CA ILE A 85 -9.97 0.94 -10.90
C ILE A 85 -9.27 1.76 -11.98
N VAL A 86 -9.28 1.30 -13.24
CA VAL A 86 -8.67 2.00 -14.38
C VAL A 86 -9.27 3.40 -14.55
N LYS A 87 -10.61 3.54 -14.50
CA LYS A 87 -11.30 4.83 -14.58
C LYS A 87 -10.89 5.78 -13.44
N ARG A 88 -10.85 5.27 -12.21
CA ARG A 88 -10.48 6.07 -11.04
C ARG A 88 -9.02 6.51 -11.07
N MET A 89 -8.10 5.62 -11.42
CA MET A 89 -6.67 5.96 -11.52
C MET A 89 -6.40 6.97 -12.65
N GLY A 90 -7.01 6.79 -13.81
CA GLY A 90 -6.88 7.73 -14.94
C GLY A 90 -7.40 9.14 -14.64
N GLY A 91 -8.37 9.28 -13.72
CA GLY A 91 -8.89 10.57 -13.29
C GLY A 91 -8.15 11.21 -12.11
N ARG A 92 -7.27 10.46 -11.41
CA ARG A 92 -6.54 10.98 -10.25
C ARG A 92 -5.50 12.01 -10.67
N ARG A 93 -5.37 13.06 -9.86
CA ARG A 93 -4.35 14.11 -10.02
C ARG A 93 -3.66 14.35 -8.69
N ALA A 94 -2.37 14.65 -8.73
CA ALA A 94 -1.57 14.98 -7.55
C ALA A 94 -0.88 16.33 -7.74
N CYS A 95 -0.87 17.12 -6.67
CA CYS A 95 -0.16 18.40 -6.69
C CYS A 95 1.33 18.18 -6.50
N VAL A 96 2.15 18.72 -7.41
CA VAL A 96 3.61 18.66 -7.33
C VAL A 96 4.18 19.43 -6.14
N GLY A 97 3.42 20.36 -5.55
CA GLY A 97 3.89 21.22 -4.48
C GLY A 97 3.60 20.74 -3.07
N CYS A 98 2.33 20.36 -2.80
CA CYS A 98 1.88 20.01 -1.46
C CYS A 98 1.43 18.55 -1.32
N GLY A 99 1.42 17.79 -2.42
CA GLY A 99 0.99 16.39 -2.43
C GLY A 99 -0.53 16.19 -2.32
N ALA A 100 -1.33 17.27 -2.30
CA ALA A 100 -2.79 17.15 -2.28
C ALA A 100 -3.30 16.36 -3.48
N THR A 101 -4.31 15.53 -3.26
CA THR A 101 -4.87 14.64 -4.28
C THR A 101 -6.26 15.11 -4.70
N TYR A 102 -6.52 15.09 -6.00
CA TYR A 102 -7.78 15.45 -6.62
C TYR A 102 -8.23 14.39 -7.61
N HIS A 103 -9.43 14.53 -8.12
CA HIS A 103 -9.95 13.68 -9.17
C HIS A 103 -10.76 14.49 -10.15
N LEU A 104 -10.54 14.29 -11.45
CA LEU A 104 -11.20 15.08 -12.52
C LEU A 104 -12.73 15.10 -12.43
N VAL A 105 -13.33 13.99 -11.95
CA VAL A 105 -14.80 13.82 -11.86
C VAL A 105 -15.30 13.87 -10.42
N TYR A 106 -14.65 13.12 -9.50
CA TYR A 106 -15.19 12.92 -8.13
C TYR A 106 -14.75 13.98 -7.14
N ALA A 107 -13.63 14.64 -7.38
CA ALA A 107 -13.10 15.72 -6.54
C ALA A 107 -12.33 16.73 -7.42
N PRO A 108 -13.03 17.45 -8.32
CA PRO A 108 -12.39 18.42 -9.19
C PRO A 108 -11.90 19.63 -8.41
N THR A 109 -10.88 20.30 -8.94
CA THR A 109 -10.41 21.58 -8.44
C THR A 109 -11.32 22.73 -8.90
N LYS A 110 -11.29 23.87 -8.20
CA LYS A 110 -12.01 25.10 -8.58
C LYS A 110 -11.52 25.65 -9.93
N THR A 111 -10.22 25.55 -10.15
CA THR A 111 -9.56 25.89 -11.42
C THR A 111 -8.90 24.67 -11.99
N GLU A 112 -9.25 24.29 -13.22
CA GLU A 112 -8.74 23.08 -13.85
C GLU A 112 -7.20 23.05 -13.86
N GLY A 113 -6.62 21.93 -13.44
CA GLY A 113 -5.17 21.72 -13.42
C GLY A 113 -4.41 22.44 -12.32
N ILE A 114 -5.09 23.21 -11.45
CA ILE A 114 -4.47 23.99 -10.39
C ILE A 114 -4.91 23.49 -9.01
N CYS A 115 -3.96 23.32 -8.11
CA CYS A 115 -4.21 22.91 -6.74
C CYS A 115 -4.91 24.01 -5.92
N ASP A 116 -6.04 23.69 -5.32
CA ASP A 116 -6.81 24.63 -4.48
C ASP A 116 -6.10 25.02 -3.17
N VAL A 117 -5.11 24.20 -2.73
CA VAL A 117 -4.39 24.42 -1.47
C VAL A 117 -3.19 25.32 -1.65
N CYS A 118 -2.38 25.12 -2.69
CA CYS A 118 -1.11 25.84 -2.84
C CYS A 118 -0.92 26.52 -4.21
N GLY A 119 -1.90 26.45 -5.11
CA GLY A 119 -1.85 27.12 -6.42
C GLY A 119 -0.89 26.52 -7.44
N LYS A 120 -0.23 25.40 -7.13
CA LYS A 120 0.68 24.73 -8.07
C LYS A 120 -0.07 23.77 -8.98
N GLU A 121 0.61 23.36 -10.06
CA GLU A 121 0.11 22.45 -11.07
C GLU A 121 -0.24 21.07 -10.51
N LEU A 122 -1.24 20.44 -11.12
CA LEU A 122 -1.64 19.05 -10.89
C LEU A 122 -1.14 18.17 -12.04
N ILE A 123 -0.57 17.04 -11.69
CA ILE A 123 -0.08 16.05 -12.66
C ILE A 123 -0.79 14.71 -12.50
N LEU A 124 -0.82 13.94 -13.58
CA LEU A 124 -1.05 12.51 -13.54
C LEU A 124 0.26 11.86 -13.06
N ARG A 125 0.20 11.06 -12.02
CA ARG A 125 1.37 10.34 -11.50
C ARG A 125 1.78 9.22 -12.47
N ASP A 126 3.06 8.85 -12.48
CA ASP A 126 3.55 7.76 -13.34
C ASP A 126 2.92 6.41 -13.02
N ASP A 127 2.58 6.18 -11.73
CA ASP A 127 1.91 4.97 -11.26
C ASP A 127 0.39 4.95 -11.57
N ASP A 128 -0.18 6.04 -12.10
CA ASP A 128 -1.56 6.15 -12.55
C ASP A 128 -1.72 6.09 -14.07
N LYS A 129 -0.62 5.97 -14.81
CA LYS A 129 -0.68 5.76 -16.26
C LYS A 129 -1.36 4.44 -16.60
N PRO A 130 -2.19 4.38 -17.66
CA PRO A 130 -2.97 3.17 -17.99
C PRO A 130 -2.13 1.90 -18.07
N GLU A 131 -0.94 1.97 -18.66
CA GLU A 131 -0.03 0.83 -18.81
C GLU A 131 0.49 0.34 -17.45
N THR A 132 0.77 1.29 -16.54
CA THR A 132 1.25 0.97 -15.19
C THR A 132 0.13 0.39 -14.35
N VAL A 133 -1.08 0.95 -14.45
CA VAL A 133 -2.27 0.43 -13.77
C VAL A 133 -2.58 -0.98 -14.21
N GLN A 134 -2.55 -1.26 -15.55
CA GLN A 134 -2.78 -2.61 -16.06
C GLN A 134 -1.74 -3.62 -15.56
N LYS A 135 -0.46 -3.26 -15.55
CA LYS A 135 0.59 -4.12 -14.98
C LYS A 135 0.33 -4.43 -13.50
N ARG A 136 -0.08 -3.42 -12.71
CA ARG A 136 -0.40 -3.60 -11.29
C ARG A 136 -1.60 -4.50 -11.08
N LEU A 137 -2.64 -4.41 -11.91
CA LEU A 137 -3.79 -5.29 -11.86
C LEU A 137 -3.41 -6.74 -12.18
N ASN A 138 -2.57 -6.97 -13.18
CA ASN A 138 -2.08 -8.31 -13.49
C ASN A 138 -1.31 -8.92 -12.29
N VAL A 139 -0.41 -8.15 -11.68
CA VAL A 139 0.32 -8.59 -10.47
C VAL A 139 -0.63 -8.85 -9.30
N TYR A 140 -1.66 -8.02 -9.13
CA TYR A 140 -2.69 -8.23 -8.10
C TYR A 140 -3.41 -9.57 -8.30
N HIS A 141 -3.90 -9.85 -9.50
CA HIS A 141 -4.61 -11.10 -9.79
C HIS A 141 -3.73 -12.33 -9.61
N GLU A 142 -2.46 -12.22 -9.98
CA GLU A 142 -1.50 -13.33 -9.88
C GLU A 142 -1.05 -13.59 -8.44
N GLN A 143 -0.74 -12.54 -7.67
CA GLN A 143 -0.03 -12.68 -6.40
C GLN A 143 -0.88 -12.33 -5.17
N THR A 144 -1.80 -11.36 -5.28
CA THR A 144 -2.53 -10.82 -4.13
C THR A 144 -3.93 -11.41 -4.02
N GLN A 145 -4.64 -11.59 -5.12
CA GLN A 145 -5.97 -12.17 -5.11
C GLN A 145 -6.04 -13.56 -4.44
N PRO A 146 -5.04 -14.45 -4.56
CA PRO A 146 -5.02 -15.73 -3.84
C PRO A 146 -5.07 -15.60 -2.31
N LEU A 147 -4.76 -14.43 -1.74
CA LEU A 147 -4.90 -14.18 -0.30
C LEU A 147 -6.35 -14.25 0.17
N ILE A 148 -7.32 -13.99 -0.70
CA ILE A 148 -8.75 -14.14 -0.38
C ILE A 148 -9.04 -15.57 0.06
N ASP A 149 -8.58 -16.56 -0.71
CA ASP A 149 -8.73 -17.97 -0.37
C ASP A 149 -7.91 -18.35 0.86
N TYR A 150 -6.72 -17.79 1.02
CA TYR A 150 -5.87 -18.04 2.18
C TYR A 150 -6.57 -17.64 3.49
N TYR A 151 -7.06 -16.43 3.59
CA TYR A 151 -7.73 -15.93 4.78
C TYR A 151 -9.14 -16.51 4.96
N THR A 152 -9.86 -16.80 3.88
CA THR A 152 -11.13 -17.54 3.95
C THR A 152 -10.95 -18.93 4.59
N LYS A 153 -9.90 -19.65 4.22
CA LYS A 153 -9.57 -20.96 4.82
C LYS A 153 -9.14 -20.84 6.27
N ALA A 154 -8.51 -19.73 6.64
CA ALA A 154 -8.16 -19.44 8.03
C ALA A 154 -9.39 -19.05 8.87
N GLY A 155 -10.53 -18.72 8.26
CA GLY A 155 -11.78 -18.37 8.94
C GLY A 155 -11.83 -16.90 9.40
N ILE A 156 -11.09 -16.01 8.76
CA ILE A 156 -11.01 -14.58 9.08
C ILE A 156 -11.28 -13.70 7.86
#